data_04b71bc5b986480fc55b54f742325cb6
#
_entry.id   04b71bc5b986480fc55b54f742325cb6
#
_cell.length_a   1.000
_cell.length_b   1.000
_cell.length_c   1.000
_cell.angle_alpha   90.00
_cell.angle_beta   90.00
_cell.angle_gamma   90.00
#
_symmetry.space_group_name_H-M   'P 1'
#
loop_
_entity.id
_entity.type
_entity.pdbx_description
1 polymer ?
#
loop_
_entity_poly.entity_id
_entity_poly.type
_entity_poly.pdbx_seq_one_letter_code
_entity_poly.pdbx_strand_id
1 'polypeptide(L)'
;MLVHPQFDPVALSLGPVSIHWYGLSYLAAFGLFLFLAARRVAKPQYAGRGWQRRDVEDMLFYGVLGVIIGGRLGYCFFYKPGHYLANPLEIFMVWKGGMAFHGGLIGVITAMALFARARRRRFLEVMDVVAPCVPTGIATVRVANFVNGELWGRQADASLPWAMVFPQSGESFGRHPSQLYQAALEGLLLFVLLWLYSRRERATGQVAAAFVFGYGVLRFTAEYFREPDSFLGLLALGMSMGQWLCLPMIFGGSALWWWCGRQASQPHNSQPGSPA
;
A
#
# COMPACT_ATOMS: atom_id res chain seq x y z
N MET A 1 -20.96 20.20 14.67
CA MET A 1 -20.07 19.70 13.58
C MET A 1 -18.66 20.19 13.85
N LEU A 2 -17.67 19.32 13.62
CA LEU A 2 -16.26 19.70 13.70
C LEU A 2 -15.87 20.43 12.41
N VAL A 3 -14.85 21.30 12.49
CA VAL A 3 -14.26 21.95 11.31
C VAL A 3 -12.81 21.49 11.20
N HIS A 4 -12.39 21.08 9.99
CA HIS A 4 -11.00 20.68 9.76
C HIS A 4 -10.06 21.86 10.06
N PRO A 5 -8.98 21.66 10.85
CA PRO A 5 -8.11 22.75 11.34
C PRO A 5 -7.34 23.51 10.26
N GLN A 6 -7.41 23.09 8.99
CA GLN A 6 -6.69 23.73 7.86
C GLN A 6 -5.19 23.87 8.14
N PHE A 7 -4.56 22.74 8.48
CA PHE A 7 -3.11 22.73 8.68
C PHE A 7 -2.36 23.24 7.44
N ASP A 8 -1.29 23.98 7.68
CA ASP A 8 -0.37 24.34 6.61
C ASP A 8 0.23 23.04 6.02
N PRO A 9 0.13 22.81 4.69
CA PRO A 9 0.76 21.64 4.04
C PRO A 9 2.28 21.59 4.22
N VAL A 10 2.90 22.75 4.48
CA VAL A 10 4.33 22.86 4.79
C VAL A 10 4.56 22.63 6.27
N ALA A 11 5.22 21.53 6.62
CA ALA A 11 5.56 21.21 8.01
C ALA A 11 6.72 22.06 8.55
N LEU A 12 7.69 22.39 7.68
CA LEU A 12 8.86 23.16 8.06
C LEU A 12 9.43 23.89 6.84
N SER A 13 9.72 25.18 6.99
CA SER A 13 10.40 26.01 5.99
C SER A 13 11.81 26.35 6.44
N LEU A 14 12.81 25.94 5.65
CA LEU A 14 14.23 26.20 5.88
C LEU A 14 14.77 27.06 4.72
N GLY A 15 14.53 28.35 4.77
CA GLY A 15 14.87 29.27 3.68
C GLY A 15 14.15 28.90 2.36
N PRO A 16 14.84 28.56 1.29
CA PRO A 16 14.21 28.22 0.02
C PRO A 16 13.62 26.79 -0.03
N VAL A 17 13.88 25.96 1.00
CA VAL A 17 13.43 24.57 1.06
C VAL A 17 12.21 24.43 1.96
N SER A 18 11.10 23.97 1.38
CA SER A 18 9.87 23.67 2.12
C SER A 18 9.69 22.15 2.26
N ILE A 19 9.60 21.68 3.49
CA ILE A 19 9.35 20.27 3.82
C ILE A 19 7.85 20.13 4.07
N HIS A 20 7.20 19.32 3.24
CA HIS A 20 5.75 19.07 3.30
C HIS A 20 5.44 17.85 4.19
N TRP A 21 4.30 17.86 4.87
CA TRP A 21 3.80 16.72 5.64
C TRP A 21 3.75 15.42 4.82
N TYR A 22 3.43 15.54 3.53
CA TYR A 22 3.41 14.41 2.63
C TYR A 22 4.79 13.75 2.49
N GLY A 23 5.85 14.53 2.34
CA GLY A 23 7.22 14.04 2.32
C GLY A 23 7.62 13.36 3.63
N LEU A 24 7.26 13.96 4.77
CA LEU A 24 7.52 13.38 6.09
C LEU A 24 6.78 12.05 6.29
N SER A 25 5.56 11.93 5.77
CA SER A 25 4.80 10.67 5.86
C SER A 25 5.48 9.52 5.11
N TYR A 26 6.11 9.79 3.96
CA TYR A 26 6.91 8.78 3.24
C TYR A 26 8.17 8.41 4.01
N LEU A 27 8.87 9.39 4.59
CA LEU A 27 10.06 9.11 5.43
C LEU A 27 9.68 8.26 6.65
N ALA A 28 8.56 8.56 7.30
CA ALA A 28 8.03 7.77 8.40
C ALA A 28 7.66 6.34 7.93
N ALA A 29 7.01 6.20 6.77
CA ALA A 29 6.68 4.90 6.18
C ALA A 29 7.93 4.06 5.91
N PHE A 30 8.98 4.66 5.35
CA PHE A 30 10.25 3.98 5.08
C PHE A 30 10.97 3.57 6.37
N GLY A 31 11.01 4.47 7.37
CA GLY A 31 11.57 4.16 8.68
C GLY A 31 10.83 3.02 9.39
N LEU A 32 9.49 3.02 9.36
CA LEU A 32 8.66 1.95 9.89
C LEU A 32 8.89 0.64 9.14
N PHE A 33 8.98 0.68 7.81
CA PHE A 33 9.30 -0.50 7.02
C PHE A 33 10.65 -1.10 7.43
N LEU A 34 11.72 -0.30 7.47
CA LEU A 34 13.05 -0.76 7.88
C LEU A 34 13.03 -1.38 9.27
N PHE A 35 12.38 -0.72 10.23
CA PHE A 35 12.31 -1.18 11.61
C PHE A 35 11.53 -2.50 11.73
N LEU A 36 10.33 -2.56 11.15
CA LEU A 36 9.45 -3.72 11.27
C LEU A 36 9.99 -4.93 10.48
N ALA A 37 10.46 -4.71 9.24
CA ALA A 37 11.01 -5.78 8.42
C ALA A 37 12.32 -6.30 9.00
N ALA A 38 13.20 -5.45 9.54
CA ALA A 38 14.41 -5.88 10.24
C ALA A 38 14.07 -6.76 11.47
N ARG A 39 13.06 -6.36 12.25
CA ARG A 39 12.57 -7.21 13.37
C ARG A 39 11.98 -8.54 12.89
N ARG A 40 11.36 -8.55 11.69
CA ARG A 40 10.82 -9.79 11.12
C ARG A 40 11.93 -10.74 10.69
N VAL A 41 12.88 -10.27 9.91
CA VAL A 41 13.97 -11.12 9.39
C VAL A 41 14.89 -11.63 10.49
N ALA A 42 14.96 -10.96 11.64
CA ALA A 42 15.70 -11.41 12.81
C ALA A 42 15.04 -12.59 13.54
N LYS A 43 13.77 -12.93 13.26
CA LYS A 43 13.12 -14.09 13.86
C LYS A 43 13.76 -15.39 13.37
N PRO A 44 13.86 -16.45 14.25
CA PRO A 44 14.52 -17.72 13.88
C PRO A 44 14.02 -18.33 12.57
N GLN A 45 12.72 -18.24 12.30
CA GLN A 45 12.10 -18.77 11.07
C GLN A 45 12.57 -18.10 9.77
N TYR A 46 13.05 -16.86 9.82
CA TYR A 46 13.61 -16.15 8.69
C TYR A 46 15.16 -16.21 8.71
N ALA A 47 15.76 -15.97 9.87
CA ALA A 47 17.22 -16.04 10.02
C ALA A 47 17.77 -17.42 9.62
N GLY A 48 17.09 -18.51 10.01
CA GLY A 48 17.43 -19.88 9.60
C GLY A 48 17.33 -20.14 8.08
N ARG A 49 16.60 -19.28 7.36
CA ARG A 49 16.52 -19.29 5.88
C ARG A 49 17.51 -18.31 5.23
N GLY A 50 18.48 -17.78 5.99
CA GLY A 50 19.53 -16.88 5.50
C GLY A 50 19.05 -15.45 5.19
N TRP A 51 17.95 -14.98 5.80
CA TRP A 51 17.54 -13.58 5.73
C TRP A 51 18.45 -12.72 6.60
N GLN A 52 18.86 -11.57 6.08
CA GLN A 52 19.72 -10.60 6.74
C GLN A 52 19.09 -9.20 6.74
N ARG A 53 19.54 -8.35 7.65
CA ARG A 53 19.13 -6.95 7.69
C ARG A 53 19.41 -6.22 6.36
N ARG A 54 20.53 -6.53 5.71
CA ARG A 54 20.89 -5.97 4.40
C ARG A 54 19.84 -6.28 3.33
N ASP A 55 19.18 -7.45 3.38
CA ASP A 55 18.10 -7.76 2.44
C ASP A 55 16.93 -6.78 2.59
N VAL A 56 16.66 -6.30 3.83
CA VAL A 56 15.60 -5.32 4.10
C VAL A 56 15.96 -3.95 3.51
N GLU A 57 17.21 -3.53 3.67
CA GLU A 57 17.73 -2.27 3.11
C GLU A 57 17.68 -2.29 1.58
N ASP A 58 18.08 -3.41 0.98
CA ASP A 58 18.00 -3.61 -0.48
C ASP A 58 16.53 -3.63 -0.96
N MET A 59 15.61 -4.30 -0.24
CA MET A 59 14.19 -4.29 -0.58
C MET A 59 13.59 -2.88 -0.55
N LEU A 60 13.94 -2.07 0.44
CA LEU A 60 13.50 -0.67 0.46
C LEU A 60 14.04 0.10 -0.74
N PHE A 61 15.34 -0.01 -1.02
CA PHE A 61 15.97 0.67 -2.15
C PHE A 61 15.31 0.29 -3.49
N TYR A 62 15.17 -1.01 -3.76
CA TYR A 62 14.48 -1.49 -4.96
C TYR A 62 13.00 -1.07 -4.99
N GLY A 63 12.32 -1.09 -3.84
CA GLY A 63 10.94 -0.65 -3.73
C GLY A 63 10.75 0.82 -4.08
N VAL A 64 11.59 1.70 -3.55
CA VAL A 64 11.58 3.15 -3.84
C VAL A 64 11.83 3.41 -5.33
N LEU A 65 12.85 2.75 -5.91
CA LEU A 65 13.10 2.85 -7.35
C LEU A 65 11.91 2.35 -8.16
N GLY A 66 11.30 1.23 -7.75
CA GLY A 66 10.12 0.68 -8.40
C GLY A 66 8.94 1.66 -8.39
N VAL A 67 8.66 2.31 -7.24
CA VAL A 67 7.61 3.34 -7.14
C VAL A 67 7.89 4.50 -8.10
N ILE A 68 9.11 5.04 -8.07
CA ILE A 68 9.47 6.23 -8.85
C ILE A 68 9.41 5.91 -10.36
N ILE A 69 10.11 4.87 -10.79
CA ILE A 69 10.18 4.50 -12.21
C ILE A 69 8.80 4.07 -12.72
N GLY A 70 8.15 3.16 -11.99
CA GLY A 70 6.85 2.65 -12.39
C GLY A 70 5.76 3.72 -12.38
N GLY A 71 5.72 4.56 -11.35
CA GLY A 71 4.78 5.67 -11.23
C GLY A 71 4.95 6.68 -12.36
N ARG A 72 6.19 7.02 -12.69
CA ARG A 72 6.50 7.95 -13.77
C ARG A 72 6.17 7.37 -15.14
N LEU A 73 6.62 6.17 -15.45
CA LEU A 73 6.32 5.50 -16.71
C LEU A 73 4.82 5.28 -16.87
N GLY A 74 4.12 4.85 -15.81
CA GLY A 74 2.67 4.70 -15.83
C GLY A 74 1.95 6.01 -16.15
N TYR A 75 2.40 7.13 -15.58
CA TYR A 75 1.84 8.44 -15.92
C TYR A 75 2.11 8.82 -17.38
N CYS A 76 3.35 8.69 -17.84
CA CYS A 76 3.74 9.06 -19.18
C CYS A 76 2.97 8.26 -20.26
N PHE A 77 2.83 6.94 -20.06
CA PHE A 77 2.21 6.07 -21.05
C PHE A 77 0.68 6.10 -21.03
N PHE A 78 0.05 6.25 -19.85
CA PHE A 78 -1.41 6.15 -19.76
C PHE A 78 -2.13 7.49 -19.72
N TYR A 79 -1.51 8.55 -19.17
CA TYR A 79 -2.20 9.84 -19.01
C TYR A 79 -1.85 10.86 -20.09
N LYS A 80 -0.61 10.88 -20.59
CA LYS A 80 -0.14 11.88 -21.58
C LYS A 80 0.79 11.27 -22.63
N PRO A 81 0.42 10.16 -23.32
CA PRO A 81 1.33 9.47 -24.23
C PRO A 81 1.82 10.37 -25.38
N GLY A 82 0.93 11.14 -26.00
CA GLY A 82 1.29 12.02 -27.12
C GLY A 82 2.30 13.11 -26.74
N HIS A 83 2.16 13.69 -25.53
CA HIS A 83 3.10 14.70 -25.03
C HIS A 83 4.51 14.12 -24.84
N TYR A 84 4.61 12.94 -24.21
CA TYR A 84 5.92 12.35 -23.91
C TYR A 84 6.58 11.66 -25.11
N LEU A 85 5.80 11.28 -26.11
CA LEU A 85 6.35 10.87 -27.41
C LEU A 85 7.00 12.05 -28.16
N ALA A 86 6.39 13.24 -28.06
CA ALA A 86 6.96 14.45 -28.65
C ALA A 86 8.14 15.01 -27.83
N ASN A 87 8.18 14.76 -26.52
CA ASN A 87 9.17 15.29 -25.57
C ASN A 87 9.78 14.18 -24.69
N PRO A 88 10.55 13.21 -25.25
CA PRO A 88 10.95 12.01 -24.51
C PRO A 88 11.90 12.30 -23.31
N LEU A 89 12.67 13.38 -23.35
CA LEU A 89 13.53 13.76 -22.24
C LEU A 89 12.76 14.19 -20.99
N GLU A 90 11.52 14.64 -21.14
CA GLU A 90 10.69 15.00 -20.00
C GLU A 90 10.24 13.78 -19.16
N ILE A 91 10.35 12.56 -19.68
CA ILE A 91 10.09 11.34 -18.93
C ILE A 91 10.98 11.28 -17.66
N PHE A 92 12.21 11.74 -17.75
CA PHE A 92 13.17 11.73 -16.63
C PHE A 92 12.96 12.88 -15.63
N MET A 93 12.15 13.88 -15.97
CA MET A 93 11.91 15.06 -15.13
C MET A 93 10.83 14.77 -14.07
N VAL A 94 11.12 13.87 -13.12
CA VAL A 94 10.18 13.48 -12.05
C VAL A 94 9.77 14.64 -11.15
N TRP A 95 10.60 15.68 -11.04
CA TRP A 95 10.33 16.90 -10.27
C TRP A 95 9.24 17.79 -10.88
N LYS A 96 8.85 17.58 -12.14
CA LYS A 96 7.69 18.23 -12.76
C LYS A 96 6.35 17.61 -12.33
N GLY A 97 6.36 16.62 -11.43
CA GLY A 97 5.17 15.88 -11.02
C GLY A 97 4.74 14.84 -12.07
N GLY A 98 3.52 14.33 -11.93
CA GLY A 98 2.95 13.30 -12.81
C GLY A 98 3.44 11.90 -12.44
N MET A 99 2.73 11.30 -11.46
CA MET A 99 2.95 9.93 -10.98
C MET A 99 1.62 9.19 -11.01
N ALA A 100 1.61 7.97 -11.54
CA ALA A 100 0.44 7.10 -11.59
C ALA A 100 0.52 6.04 -10.48
N PHE A 101 -0.53 5.93 -9.66
CA PHE A 101 -0.60 4.95 -8.59
C PHE A 101 -0.41 3.51 -9.09
N HIS A 102 -1.16 3.11 -10.12
CA HIS A 102 -1.07 1.75 -10.67
C HIS A 102 0.31 1.47 -11.26
N GLY A 103 0.93 2.47 -11.89
CA GLY A 103 2.31 2.36 -12.38
C GLY A 103 3.30 2.11 -11.23
N GLY A 104 3.17 2.87 -10.14
CA GLY A 104 3.97 2.68 -8.93
C GLY A 104 3.79 1.29 -8.30
N LEU A 105 2.55 0.80 -8.21
CA LEU A 105 2.24 -0.53 -7.70
C LEU A 105 2.90 -1.64 -8.56
N ILE A 106 2.74 -1.58 -9.88
CA ILE A 106 3.39 -2.52 -10.81
C ILE A 106 4.91 -2.43 -10.67
N GLY A 107 5.46 -1.22 -10.54
CA GLY A 107 6.89 -0.99 -10.35
C GLY A 107 7.42 -1.66 -9.09
N VAL A 108 6.73 -1.52 -7.94
CA VAL A 108 7.13 -2.19 -6.69
C VAL A 108 7.04 -3.72 -6.82
N ILE A 109 5.96 -4.25 -7.38
CA ILE A 109 5.80 -5.69 -7.58
C ILE A 109 6.95 -6.23 -8.46
N THR A 110 7.26 -5.53 -9.55
CA THR A 110 8.38 -5.88 -10.43
C THR A 110 9.71 -5.81 -9.70
N ALA A 111 9.95 -4.76 -8.92
CA ALA A 111 11.18 -4.61 -8.13
C ALA A 111 11.35 -5.75 -7.12
N MET A 112 10.27 -6.15 -6.43
CA MET A 112 10.31 -7.29 -5.49
C MET A 112 10.53 -8.63 -6.22
N ALA A 113 9.98 -8.80 -7.42
CA ALA A 113 10.21 -9.99 -8.24
C ALA A 113 11.68 -10.06 -8.71
N LEU A 114 12.25 -8.96 -9.14
CA LEU A 114 13.68 -8.86 -9.52
C LEU A 114 14.58 -9.10 -8.31
N PHE A 115 14.26 -8.51 -7.15
CA PHE A 115 14.98 -8.78 -5.90
C PHE A 115 14.94 -10.27 -5.55
N ALA A 116 13.76 -10.88 -5.59
CA ALA A 116 13.60 -12.31 -5.31
C ALA A 116 14.49 -13.16 -6.23
N ARG A 117 14.48 -12.86 -7.53
CA ARG A 117 15.32 -13.55 -8.53
C ARG A 117 16.81 -13.35 -8.23
N ALA A 118 17.24 -12.12 -7.97
CA ALA A 118 18.64 -11.80 -7.67
C ALA A 118 19.18 -12.51 -6.42
N ARG A 119 18.31 -12.65 -5.41
CA ARG A 119 18.64 -13.32 -4.15
C ARG A 119 18.32 -14.83 -4.18
N ARG A 120 17.91 -15.40 -5.33
CA ARG A 120 17.50 -16.80 -5.49
C ARG A 120 16.43 -17.24 -4.48
N ARG A 121 15.48 -16.32 -4.19
CA ARG A 121 14.33 -16.55 -3.30
C ARG A 121 13.03 -16.70 -4.08
N ARG A 122 12.05 -17.33 -3.47
CA ARG A 122 10.69 -17.37 -4.05
C ARG A 122 10.03 -15.98 -3.87
N PHE A 123 9.36 -15.49 -4.90
CA PHE A 123 8.66 -14.19 -4.84
C PHE A 123 7.70 -14.08 -3.64
N LEU A 124 6.89 -15.11 -3.40
CA LEU A 124 5.95 -15.14 -2.26
C LEU A 124 6.66 -15.12 -0.91
N GLU A 125 7.87 -15.66 -0.79
CA GLU A 125 8.68 -15.57 0.43
C GLU A 125 9.09 -14.13 0.72
N VAL A 126 9.48 -13.38 -0.32
CA VAL A 126 9.78 -11.94 -0.21
C VAL A 126 8.53 -11.17 0.19
N MET A 127 7.40 -11.46 -0.45
CA MET A 127 6.13 -10.80 -0.14
C MET A 127 5.62 -11.09 1.28
N ASP A 128 5.91 -12.27 1.85
CA ASP A 128 5.58 -12.59 3.25
C ASP A 128 6.38 -11.73 4.25
N VAL A 129 7.56 -11.26 3.87
CA VAL A 129 8.33 -10.30 4.70
C VAL A 129 7.76 -8.89 4.57
N VAL A 130 7.46 -8.46 3.34
CA VAL A 130 7.02 -7.09 3.01
C VAL A 130 5.59 -6.82 3.46
N ALA A 131 4.66 -7.74 3.18
CA ALA A 131 3.22 -7.51 3.31
C ALA A 131 2.76 -7.01 4.70
N PRO A 132 3.24 -7.53 5.83
CA PRO A 132 2.83 -7.03 7.15
C PRO A 132 3.36 -5.63 7.49
N CYS A 133 4.32 -5.12 6.72
CA CYS A 133 4.88 -3.79 6.95
C CYS A 133 4.16 -2.70 6.11
N VAL A 134 3.51 -3.09 5.00
CA VAL A 134 2.82 -2.15 4.09
C VAL A 134 1.73 -1.34 4.77
N PRO A 135 0.86 -1.90 5.63
CA PRO A 135 -0.23 -1.15 6.25
C PRO A 135 0.23 0.06 7.05
N THR A 136 1.41 0.01 7.69
CA THR A 136 1.92 1.18 8.43
C THR A 136 2.23 2.36 7.51
N GLY A 137 2.71 2.10 6.30
CA GLY A 137 2.90 3.11 5.28
C GLY A 137 1.56 3.68 4.77
N ILE A 138 0.54 2.83 4.62
CA ILE A 138 -0.82 3.29 4.29
C ILE A 138 -1.32 4.24 5.38
N ALA A 139 -1.19 3.86 6.65
CA ALA A 139 -1.63 4.70 7.78
C ALA A 139 -0.97 6.08 7.74
N THR A 140 0.35 6.16 7.59
CA THR A 140 1.08 7.44 7.58
C THR A 140 0.65 8.35 6.43
N VAL A 141 0.48 7.80 5.23
CA VAL A 141 0.01 8.55 4.06
C VAL A 141 -1.43 9.03 4.24
N ARG A 142 -2.34 8.21 4.81
CA ARG A 142 -3.73 8.63 5.07
C ARG A 142 -3.82 9.73 6.13
N VAL A 143 -2.97 9.69 7.13
CA VAL A 143 -2.85 10.81 8.09
C VAL A 143 -2.36 12.08 7.39
N ALA A 144 -1.40 11.99 6.48
CA ALA A 144 -0.96 13.13 5.68
C ALA A 144 -2.06 13.68 4.76
N ASN A 145 -2.89 12.81 4.14
CA ASN A 145 -4.06 13.25 3.38
C ASN A 145 -5.05 14.02 4.27
N PHE A 146 -5.25 13.56 5.51
CA PHE A 146 -6.09 14.28 6.47
C PHE A 146 -5.49 15.64 6.82
N VAL A 147 -4.21 15.72 7.14
CA VAL A 147 -3.52 16.98 7.44
C VAL A 147 -3.64 17.97 6.27
N ASN A 148 -3.49 17.50 5.04
CA ASN A 148 -3.64 18.33 3.84
C ASN A 148 -5.11 18.69 3.52
N GLY A 149 -6.09 18.11 4.20
CA GLY A 149 -7.51 18.35 3.94
C GLY A 149 -7.97 17.84 2.56
N GLU A 150 -7.42 16.73 2.08
CA GLU A 150 -7.72 16.13 0.79
C GLU A 150 -8.33 14.73 0.92
N LEU A 151 -8.99 14.23 -0.13
CA LEU A 151 -9.60 12.89 -0.17
C LEU A 151 -10.62 12.64 0.95
N TRP A 152 -11.40 13.65 1.30
CA TRP A 152 -12.50 13.56 2.26
C TRP A 152 -13.58 12.55 1.83
N GLY A 153 -14.48 12.24 2.78
CA GLY A 153 -15.56 11.30 2.55
C GLY A 153 -16.84 11.94 2.02
N ARG A 154 -17.82 11.09 1.84
CA ARG A 154 -19.19 11.48 1.46
C ARG A 154 -19.79 12.38 2.53
N GLN A 155 -20.88 13.07 2.18
CA GLN A 155 -21.70 13.79 3.14
C GLN A 155 -22.11 12.84 4.28
N ALA A 156 -21.89 13.28 5.51
CA ALA A 156 -22.26 12.55 6.71
C ALA A 156 -23.62 13.03 7.23
N ASP A 157 -24.31 12.16 7.96
CA ASP A 157 -25.52 12.54 8.67
C ASP A 157 -25.21 13.63 9.70
N ALA A 158 -26.13 14.61 9.85
CA ALA A 158 -25.96 15.73 10.77
C ALA A 158 -25.89 15.30 12.25
N SER A 159 -26.41 14.13 12.58
CA SER A 159 -26.37 13.53 13.93
C SER A 159 -25.01 12.93 14.27
N LEU A 160 -24.13 12.70 13.28
CA LEU A 160 -22.83 12.10 13.50
C LEU A 160 -21.90 13.07 14.26
N PRO A 161 -21.47 12.74 15.50
CA PRO A 161 -20.75 13.71 16.35
C PRO A 161 -19.37 14.08 15.84
N TRP A 162 -18.75 13.25 14.99
CA TRP A 162 -17.44 13.51 14.37
C TRP A 162 -17.52 13.86 12.88
N ALA A 163 -18.73 14.17 12.36
CA ALA A 163 -18.85 14.75 11.03
C ALA A 163 -18.05 16.05 10.95
N MET A 164 -17.26 16.20 9.89
CA MET A 164 -16.30 17.29 9.77
C MET A 164 -16.52 18.08 8.48
N VAL A 165 -16.59 19.39 8.59
CA VAL A 165 -16.55 20.30 7.44
C VAL A 165 -15.10 20.45 7.01
N PHE A 166 -14.86 20.23 5.71
CA PHE A 166 -13.55 20.45 5.08
C PHE A 166 -13.62 21.74 4.24
N PRO A 167 -13.11 22.86 4.71
CA PRO A 167 -13.19 24.12 3.96
C PRO A 167 -12.58 24.04 2.56
N GLN A 168 -11.59 23.16 2.38
CA GLN A 168 -10.95 22.90 1.08
C GLN A 168 -11.91 22.30 0.05
N SER A 169 -13.04 21.72 0.47
CA SER A 169 -14.06 21.19 -0.44
C SER A 169 -14.93 22.29 -1.08
N GLY A 170 -14.92 23.51 -0.49
CA GLY A 170 -15.82 24.59 -0.86
C GLY A 170 -17.27 24.41 -0.39
N GLU A 171 -17.54 23.39 0.42
CA GLU A 171 -18.87 23.05 0.92
C GLU A 171 -19.00 23.27 2.42
N SER A 172 -20.23 23.56 2.89
CA SER A 172 -20.51 23.89 4.28
C SER A 172 -21.11 22.73 5.10
N PHE A 173 -21.36 21.58 4.49
CA PHE A 173 -21.92 20.41 5.19
C PHE A 173 -20.82 19.49 5.75
N GLY A 174 -21.20 18.71 6.79
CA GLY A 174 -20.29 17.74 7.39
C GLY A 174 -20.08 16.53 6.49
N ARG A 175 -18.85 16.06 6.43
CA ARG A 175 -18.41 14.88 5.69
C ARG A 175 -17.78 13.85 6.62
N HIS A 176 -17.75 12.60 6.20
CA HIS A 176 -16.95 11.58 6.88
C HIS A 176 -15.46 11.89 6.72
N PRO A 177 -14.64 11.88 7.81
CA PRO A 177 -13.18 11.96 7.70
C PRO A 177 -12.62 10.61 7.21
N SER A 178 -12.90 10.27 5.95
CA SER A 178 -12.61 8.95 5.36
C SER A 178 -11.13 8.61 5.38
N GLN A 179 -10.25 9.63 5.36
CA GLN A 179 -8.80 9.44 5.50
C GLN A 179 -8.46 8.74 6.83
N LEU A 180 -9.12 9.17 7.93
CA LEU A 180 -8.90 8.57 9.26
C LEU A 180 -9.50 7.15 9.34
N TYR A 181 -10.64 6.90 8.69
CA TYR A 181 -11.20 5.54 8.60
C TYR A 181 -10.25 4.60 7.85
N GLN A 182 -9.68 5.07 6.75
CA GLN A 182 -8.70 4.30 5.98
C GLN A 182 -7.40 4.08 6.78
N ALA A 183 -6.92 5.10 7.50
CA ALA A 183 -5.76 4.95 8.40
C ALA A 183 -6.02 3.91 9.49
N ALA A 184 -7.23 3.90 10.08
CA ALA A 184 -7.62 2.95 11.11
C ALA A 184 -7.81 1.52 10.54
N LEU A 185 -8.53 1.36 9.43
CA LEU A 185 -8.87 0.06 8.88
C LEU A 185 -7.74 -0.53 8.05
N GLU A 186 -7.35 0.17 6.95
CA GLU A 186 -6.35 -0.30 5.99
C GLU A 186 -4.91 -0.20 6.56
N GLY A 187 -4.72 0.72 7.49
CA GLY A 187 -3.45 0.93 8.20
C GLY A 187 -3.37 0.11 9.49
N LEU A 188 -3.91 0.66 10.58
CA LEU A 188 -3.67 0.12 11.93
C LEU A 188 -4.27 -1.28 12.14
N LEU A 189 -5.56 -1.47 11.84
CA LEU A 189 -6.24 -2.75 12.05
C LEU A 189 -5.59 -3.86 11.21
N LEU A 190 -5.38 -3.60 9.92
CA LEU A 190 -4.73 -4.57 9.02
C LEU A 190 -3.31 -4.91 9.48
N PHE A 191 -2.55 -3.90 9.93
CA PHE A 191 -1.22 -4.13 10.52
C PHE A 191 -1.29 -5.08 11.71
N VAL A 192 -2.17 -4.80 12.67
CA VAL A 192 -2.30 -5.63 13.89
C VAL A 192 -2.70 -7.07 13.52
N LEU A 193 -3.69 -7.23 12.64
CA LEU A 193 -4.14 -8.56 12.22
C LEU A 193 -3.01 -9.36 11.55
N LEU A 194 -2.29 -8.76 10.61
CA LEU A 194 -1.18 -9.42 9.91
C LEU A 194 0.01 -9.68 10.83
N TRP A 195 0.31 -8.75 11.74
CA TRP A 195 1.39 -8.91 12.70
C TRP A 195 1.12 -10.07 13.66
N LEU A 196 -0.10 -10.18 14.15
CA LEU A 196 -0.55 -11.29 15.00
C LEU A 196 -0.60 -12.61 14.22
N TYR A 197 -1.19 -12.61 13.01
CA TYR A 197 -1.28 -13.78 12.15
C TYR A 197 0.10 -14.37 11.82
N SER A 198 1.07 -13.50 11.56
CA SER A 198 2.44 -13.89 11.20
C SER A 198 3.39 -14.12 12.39
N ARG A 199 2.87 -14.11 13.63
CA ARG A 199 3.65 -14.53 14.81
C ARG A 199 3.99 -16.01 14.75
N ARG A 200 3.07 -16.84 14.27
CA ARG A 200 3.28 -18.26 14.04
C ARG A 200 3.86 -18.46 12.63
N GLU A 201 4.65 -19.52 12.47
CA GLU A 201 5.12 -19.91 11.14
C GLU A 201 3.94 -20.26 10.24
N ARG A 202 3.98 -19.77 9.00
CA ARG A 202 2.94 -19.96 7.98
C ARG A 202 3.57 -20.54 6.73
N ALA A 203 2.75 -21.19 5.93
CA ALA A 203 3.19 -21.60 4.60
C ALA A 203 3.60 -20.39 3.75
N THR A 204 4.63 -20.56 2.95
CA THR A 204 5.13 -19.48 2.07
C THR A 204 4.01 -18.97 1.17
N GLY A 205 3.79 -17.65 1.19
CA GLY A 205 2.74 -16.95 0.47
C GLY A 205 1.46 -16.71 1.28
N GLN A 206 1.25 -17.40 2.41
CA GLN A 206 0.02 -17.22 3.19
C GLN A 206 -0.09 -15.84 3.86
N VAL A 207 1.02 -15.25 4.28
CA VAL A 207 0.99 -13.92 4.91
C VAL A 207 0.72 -12.84 3.86
N ALA A 208 1.33 -12.97 2.69
CA ALA A 208 1.07 -12.09 1.56
C ALA A 208 -0.39 -12.22 1.06
N ALA A 209 -0.90 -13.45 0.98
CA ALA A 209 -2.30 -13.69 0.61
C ALA A 209 -3.29 -13.11 1.63
N ALA A 210 -3.00 -13.25 2.93
CA ALA A 210 -3.79 -12.65 4.01
C ALA A 210 -3.79 -11.11 3.93
N PHE A 211 -2.67 -10.48 3.53
CA PHE A 211 -2.62 -9.05 3.26
C PHE A 211 -3.55 -8.67 2.10
N VAL A 212 -3.47 -9.36 0.96
CA VAL A 212 -4.30 -9.06 -0.23
C VAL A 212 -5.78 -9.20 0.11
N PHE A 213 -6.17 -10.28 0.79
CA PHE A 213 -7.53 -10.51 1.25
C PHE A 213 -7.99 -9.42 2.23
N GLY A 214 -7.23 -9.22 3.31
CA GLY A 214 -7.59 -8.29 4.38
C GLY A 214 -7.64 -6.85 3.90
N TYR A 215 -6.70 -6.42 3.07
CA TYR A 215 -6.74 -5.11 2.45
C TYR A 215 -7.97 -4.96 1.55
N GLY A 216 -8.28 -5.96 0.71
CA GLY A 216 -9.47 -5.95 -0.14
C GLY A 216 -10.76 -5.77 0.67
N VAL A 217 -10.94 -6.51 1.77
CA VAL A 217 -12.12 -6.41 2.63
C VAL A 217 -12.20 -5.04 3.33
N LEU A 218 -11.11 -4.61 3.96
CA LEU A 218 -11.10 -3.37 4.74
C LEU A 218 -11.20 -2.13 3.84
N ARG A 219 -10.56 -2.16 2.67
CA ARG A 219 -10.69 -1.12 1.65
C ARG A 219 -12.11 -1.07 1.09
N PHE A 220 -12.72 -2.21 0.77
CA PHE A 220 -14.11 -2.28 0.32
C PHE A 220 -15.07 -1.63 1.35
N THR A 221 -14.84 -1.90 2.63
CA THR A 221 -15.61 -1.31 3.73
C THR A 221 -15.40 0.20 3.84
N ALA A 222 -14.14 0.65 3.78
CA ALA A 222 -13.81 2.07 3.87
C ALA A 222 -14.39 2.89 2.69
N GLU A 223 -14.56 2.27 1.53
CA GLU A 223 -15.06 2.93 0.32
C GLU A 223 -16.54 3.35 0.43
N TYR A 224 -17.32 2.76 1.32
CA TYR A 224 -18.69 3.22 1.59
C TYR A 224 -18.71 4.66 2.15
N PHE A 225 -17.68 5.07 2.84
CA PHE A 225 -17.57 6.39 3.46
C PHE A 225 -16.75 7.38 2.64
N ARG A 226 -16.03 6.91 1.61
CA ARG A 226 -15.23 7.75 0.74
C ARG A 226 -16.09 8.37 -0.36
N GLU A 227 -15.82 9.63 -0.70
CA GLU A 227 -16.41 10.27 -1.88
C GLU A 227 -15.87 9.57 -3.15
N PRO A 228 -16.74 9.07 -4.03
CA PRO A 228 -16.31 8.51 -5.31
C PRO A 228 -15.59 9.55 -6.16
N ASP A 229 -14.65 9.11 -6.99
CA ASP A 229 -13.96 10.00 -7.92
C ASP A 229 -14.98 10.64 -8.87
N SER A 230 -15.02 11.97 -8.94
CA SER A 230 -16.06 12.76 -9.62
C SER A 230 -16.25 12.43 -11.10
N PHE A 231 -15.20 11.96 -11.78
CA PHE A 231 -15.22 11.60 -13.19
C PHE A 231 -15.76 10.18 -13.47
N LEU A 232 -15.84 9.30 -12.46
CA LEU A 232 -16.34 7.92 -12.60
C LEU A 232 -17.70 7.72 -11.90
N GLY A 233 -17.94 8.39 -10.79
CA GLY A 233 -19.13 8.23 -9.99
C GLY A 233 -19.30 6.80 -9.44
N LEU A 234 -20.55 6.36 -9.34
CA LEU A 234 -20.90 4.99 -9.01
C LEU A 234 -21.12 4.19 -10.31
N LEU A 235 -20.57 3.00 -10.35
CA LEU A 235 -20.64 2.08 -11.48
C LEU A 235 -21.80 1.06 -11.28
N ALA A 236 -21.73 -0.06 -12.01
CA ALA A 236 -22.69 -1.14 -11.89
C ALA A 236 -22.89 -1.59 -10.43
N LEU A 237 -24.11 -1.97 -10.06
CA LEU A 237 -24.55 -2.35 -8.70
C LEU A 237 -24.39 -1.23 -7.65
N GLY A 238 -24.26 0.04 -8.08
CA GLY A 238 -24.09 1.16 -7.16
C GLY A 238 -22.73 1.16 -6.44
N MET A 239 -21.74 0.43 -6.93
CA MET A 239 -20.41 0.34 -6.36
C MET A 239 -19.46 1.36 -7.01
N SER A 240 -18.50 1.87 -6.20
CA SER A 240 -17.41 2.69 -6.72
C SER A 240 -16.38 1.82 -7.48
N MET A 241 -15.52 2.45 -8.31
CA MET A 241 -14.40 1.76 -8.94
C MET A 241 -13.48 1.12 -7.90
N GLY A 242 -13.27 1.79 -6.74
CA GLY A 242 -12.48 1.24 -5.64
C GLY A 242 -13.06 -0.07 -5.10
N GLN A 243 -14.38 -0.17 -4.95
CA GLN A 243 -15.05 -1.41 -4.54
C GLN A 243 -14.90 -2.52 -5.59
N TRP A 244 -15.06 -2.20 -6.87
CA TRP A 244 -14.85 -3.16 -7.96
C TRP A 244 -13.44 -3.73 -7.96
N LEU A 245 -12.42 -2.89 -7.74
CA LEU A 245 -11.02 -3.34 -7.66
C LEU A 245 -10.73 -4.17 -6.41
N CYS A 246 -11.52 -4.04 -5.35
CA CYS A 246 -11.38 -4.87 -4.15
C CYS A 246 -11.86 -6.31 -4.35
N LEU A 247 -12.87 -6.55 -5.20
CA LEU A 247 -13.42 -7.90 -5.42
C LEU A 247 -12.35 -8.90 -5.89
N PRO A 248 -11.56 -8.65 -6.95
CA PRO A 248 -10.49 -9.57 -7.34
C PRO A 248 -9.43 -9.74 -6.25
N MET A 249 -9.19 -8.75 -5.39
CA MET A 249 -8.27 -8.89 -4.27
C MET A 249 -8.84 -9.84 -3.20
N ILE A 250 -10.13 -9.73 -2.88
CA ILE A 250 -10.81 -10.60 -1.91
C ILE A 250 -10.79 -12.05 -2.41
N PHE A 251 -11.27 -12.29 -3.63
CA PHE A 251 -11.34 -13.65 -4.18
C PHE A 251 -9.95 -14.23 -4.48
N GLY A 252 -9.07 -13.45 -5.11
CA GLY A 252 -7.72 -13.88 -5.43
C GLY A 252 -6.86 -14.09 -4.18
N GLY A 253 -6.98 -13.22 -3.18
CA GLY A 253 -6.31 -13.37 -1.89
C GLY A 253 -6.75 -14.64 -1.15
N SER A 254 -8.07 -14.92 -1.12
CA SER A 254 -8.61 -16.15 -0.54
C SER A 254 -8.13 -17.42 -1.26
N ALA A 255 -8.18 -17.40 -2.59
CA ALA A 255 -7.72 -18.52 -3.42
C ALA A 255 -6.22 -18.77 -3.24
N LEU A 256 -5.41 -17.71 -3.23
CA LEU A 256 -3.96 -17.80 -3.00
C LEU A 256 -3.65 -18.33 -1.60
N TRP A 257 -4.37 -17.85 -0.58
CA TRP A 257 -4.20 -18.30 0.80
C TRP A 257 -4.45 -19.80 0.94
N TRP A 258 -5.54 -20.28 0.36
CA TRP A 258 -5.91 -21.68 0.35
C TRP A 258 -4.90 -22.56 -0.42
N TRP A 259 -4.50 -22.10 -1.60
CA TRP A 259 -3.52 -22.78 -2.44
C TRP A 259 -2.15 -22.94 -1.74
N CYS A 260 -1.64 -21.87 -1.14
CA CYS A 260 -0.39 -21.91 -0.36
C CYS A 260 -0.48 -22.87 0.84
N GLY A 261 -1.64 -22.92 1.51
CA GLY A 261 -1.86 -23.83 2.63
C GLY A 261 -1.82 -25.31 2.19
N ARG A 262 -2.42 -25.63 1.05
CA ARG A 262 -2.42 -27.01 0.51
C ARG A 262 -1.02 -27.49 0.12
N GLN A 263 -0.21 -26.64 -0.48
CA GLN A 263 1.16 -27.01 -0.86
C GLN A 263 2.03 -27.38 0.34
N ALA A 264 1.82 -26.73 1.47
CA ALA A 264 2.55 -27.04 2.70
C ALA A 264 2.10 -28.38 3.35
N SER A 265 0.87 -28.81 3.09
CA SER A 265 0.31 -30.03 3.66
C SER A 265 0.64 -31.30 2.84
N GLN A 266 1.22 -31.15 1.65
CA GLN A 266 1.67 -32.31 0.86
C GLN A 266 2.99 -32.79 1.42
N PRO A 267 3.10 -34.07 1.90
CA PRO A 267 4.37 -34.63 2.32
C PRO A 267 5.33 -34.59 1.13
N HIS A 268 6.53 -34.12 1.38
CA HIS A 268 7.63 -34.18 0.41
C HIS A 268 7.85 -35.66 0.10
N ASN A 269 7.37 -36.10 -1.07
CA ASN A 269 7.56 -37.46 -1.54
C ASN A 269 9.07 -37.63 -1.72
N SER A 270 9.75 -38.09 -0.67
CA SER A 270 11.13 -38.57 -0.76
C SER A 270 11.15 -39.66 -1.83
N GLN A 271 11.82 -39.40 -2.91
CA GLN A 271 12.10 -40.42 -3.93
C GLN A 271 12.65 -41.67 -3.21
N PRO A 272 12.10 -42.86 -3.46
CA PRO A 272 12.70 -44.08 -2.94
C PRO A 272 14.10 -44.17 -3.52
N GLY A 273 15.07 -44.45 -2.63
CA GLY A 273 16.46 -44.59 -2.98
C GLY A 273 16.66 -45.50 -4.18
N SER A 274 17.52 -45.06 -5.11
CA SER A 274 18.15 -45.90 -6.10
C SER A 274 18.86 -47.05 -5.38
N PRO A 275 18.57 -48.33 -5.69
CA PRO A 275 19.37 -49.43 -5.15
C PRO A 275 20.75 -49.39 -5.77
N ALA A 276 21.73 -49.77 -4.95
CA ALA A 276 23.15 -49.87 -5.24
C ALA A 276 23.48 -50.85 -6.37
#